data_45a434d55d828095368f427c57cf072a
#
_entry.id   45a434d55d828095368f427c57cf072a
#
_cell.length_a   1.000
_cell.length_b   1.000
_cell.length_c   1.000
_cell.angle_alpha   90.00
_cell.angle_beta   90.00
_cell.angle_gamma   90.00
#
_symmetry.space_group_name_H-M   'P 1'
#
loop_
_entity.id
_entity.type
_entity.pdbx_description
1 polymer ?
#
loop_
_entity_poly.entity_id
_entity_poly.type
_entity_poly.pdbx_seq_one_letter_code
_entity_poly.pdbx_strand_id
1 'polypeptide(L)'
;ISTPLMVVTDGGSGFRKAMKDTWPQVRIQRCLFHVYLNITALTSKRPRLAPGRELKWLAHQLLAAKTPKDAWQWEQDYLAWEARWAGFLAEKSVYATGEYKDTHAKLVRARNLVRTLLRQGQLFTFLSPALLAASGLETLPSTNNRLEGGINAQIRRMWGWHRGMPFLHRVKAAY
;
A
#
# COMPACT_ATOMS: atom_id res chain seq x y z
N ILE A 1 -23.40 1.36 14.09
CA ILE A 1 -22.09 1.99 13.82
C ILE A 1 -22.21 2.69 12.47
N SER A 2 -21.90 3.99 12.42
CA SER A 2 -21.93 4.76 11.17
C SER A 2 -20.87 4.27 10.19
N THR A 3 -21.19 4.33 8.89
CA THR A 3 -20.25 3.96 7.82
C THR A 3 -19.08 4.95 7.78
N PRO A 4 -17.82 4.49 7.86
CA PRO A 4 -16.68 5.38 7.70
C PRO A 4 -16.59 5.88 6.25
N LEU A 5 -16.18 7.13 6.06
CA LEU A 5 -15.99 7.73 4.73
C LEU A 5 -14.84 7.04 3.97
N MET A 6 -13.76 6.75 4.68
CA MET A 6 -12.55 6.13 4.13
C MET A 6 -11.87 5.27 5.19
N VAL A 7 -11.25 4.19 4.75
CA VAL A 7 -10.41 3.32 5.59
C VAL A 7 -9.02 3.22 4.98
N VAL A 8 -7.99 3.43 5.80
CA VAL A 8 -6.59 3.20 5.41
C VAL A 8 -6.18 1.79 5.83
N THR A 9 -5.65 1.00 4.88
CA THR A 9 -5.27 -0.39 5.13
C THR A 9 -3.89 -0.74 4.57
N ASP A 10 -3.19 -1.65 5.26
CA ASP A 10 -1.94 -2.28 4.78
C ASP A 10 -2.17 -3.24 3.60
N GLY A 11 -3.42 -3.59 3.30
CA GLY A 11 -3.87 -4.44 2.20
C GLY A 11 -4.05 -5.91 2.55
N GLY A 12 -4.12 -6.24 3.82
CA GLY A 12 -4.54 -7.56 4.25
C GLY A 12 -5.89 -7.95 3.62
N SER A 13 -5.94 -9.11 2.94
CA SER A 13 -7.13 -9.51 2.18
C SER A 13 -8.35 -9.74 3.09
N GLY A 14 -8.14 -10.29 4.28
CA GLY A 14 -9.20 -10.53 5.26
C GLY A 14 -9.83 -9.23 5.76
N PHE A 15 -9.01 -8.25 6.15
CA PHE A 15 -9.52 -6.94 6.58
C PHE A 15 -10.29 -6.24 5.47
N ARG A 16 -9.75 -6.22 4.25
CA ARG A 16 -10.41 -5.61 3.10
C ARG A 16 -11.75 -6.27 2.77
N LYS A 17 -11.82 -7.60 2.86
CA LYS A 17 -13.08 -8.33 2.70
C LYS A 17 -14.08 -7.92 3.78
N ALA A 18 -13.70 -7.98 5.05
CA ALA A 18 -14.56 -7.60 6.17
C ALA A 18 -15.10 -6.16 6.03
N MET A 19 -14.26 -5.21 5.61
CA MET A 19 -14.69 -3.83 5.36
C MET A 19 -15.73 -3.72 4.26
N LYS A 20 -15.55 -4.45 3.14
CA LYS A 20 -16.50 -4.46 2.04
C LYS A 20 -17.80 -5.16 2.38
N ASP A 21 -17.74 -6.22 3.17
CA ASP A 21 -18.91 -6.97 3.61
C ASP A 21 -19.75 -6.13 4.61
N THR A 22 -19.09 -5.37 5.49
CA THR A 22 -19.76 -4.51 6.50
C THR A 22 -20.20 -3.17 5.92
N TRP A 23 -19.38 -2.55 5.08
CA TRP A 23 -19.61 -1.23 4.48
C TRP A 23 -19.28 -1.25 2.97
N PRO A 24 -20.20 -1.71 2.13
CA PRO A 24 -19.97 -1.89 0.68
C PRO A 24 -19.50 -0.61 -0.04
N GLN A 25 -19.91 0.56 0.46
CA GLN A 25 -19.61 1.86 -0.12
C GLN A 25 -18.33 2.52 0.44
N VAL A 26 -17.66 1.88 1.42
CA VAL A 26 -16.47 2.46 2.03
C VAL A 26 -15.35 2.65 1.00
N ARG A 27 -14.75 3.83 1.02
CA ARG A 27 -13.58 4.12 0.18
C ARG A 27 -12.34 3.58 0.85
N ILE A 28 -11.51 2.91 0.08
CA ILE A 28 -10.28 2.29 0.59
C ILE A 28 -9.08 3.10 0.11
N GLN A 29 -8.28 3.57 1.06
CA GLN A 29 -6.93 4.08 0.83
C GLN A 29 -5.92 2.99 1.16
N ARG A 30 -5.06 2.68 0.26
CA ARG A 30 -3.91 1.81 0.53
C ARG A 30 -2.86 2.59 1.29
N CYS A 31 -2.40 2.11 2.43
CA CYS A 31 -1.32 2.77 3.18
C CYS A 31 -0.08 2.92 2.29
N LEU A 32 0.28 4.16 1.95
CA LEU A 32 1.38 4.44 1.03
C LEU A 32 2.72 3.95 1.56
N PHE A 33 2.91 3.98 2.88
CA PHE A 33 4.12 3.44 3.48
C PHE A 33 4.24 1.91 3.27
N HIS A 34 3.15 1.16 3.39
CA HIS A 34 3.15 -0.28 3.10
C HIS A 34 3.32 -0.57 1.60
N VAL A 35 2.82 0.28 0.71
CA VAL A 35 3.11 0.18 -0.72
C VAL A 35 4.60 0.34 -0.98
N TYR A 36 5.22 1.38 -0.39
CA TYR A 36 6.68 1.60 -0.46
C TYR A 36 7.47 0.39 0.07
N LEU A 37 7.09 -0.16 1.23
CA LEU A 37 7.75 -1.34 1.79
C LEU A 37 7.62 -2.56 0.89
N ASN A 38 6.43 -2.80 0.33
CA ASN A 38 6.19 -3.93 -0.57
C ASN A 38 7.01 -3.81 -1.86
N ILE A 39 7.08 -2.62 -2.47
CA ILE A 39 7.93 -2.38 -3.64
C ILE A 39 9.40 -2.57 -3.27
N THR A 40 9.83 -2.04 -2.13
CA THR A 40 11.22 -2.22 -1.65
C THR A 40 11.57 -3.68 -1.42
N ALA A 41 10.65 -4.49 -0.89
CA ALA A 41 10.87 -5.94 -0.71
C ALA A 41 11.00 -6.66 -2.07
N LEU A 42 10.26 -6.22 -3.08
CA LEU A 42 10.28 -6.80 -4.42
C LEU A 42 11.46 -6.31 -5.27
N THR A 43 11.94 -5.08 -5.07
CA THR A 43 13.09 -4.52 -5.80
C THR A 43 14.42 -4.69 -5.07
N SER A 44 14.41 -5.04 -3.80
CA SER A 44 15.50 -5.04 -2.82
C SER A 44 15.85 -3.66 -2.26
N LYS A 45 16.59 -3.65 -1.13
CA LYS A 45 17.08 -2.39 -0.52
C LYS A 45 18.07 -1.64 -1.40
N ARG A 46 18.86 -2.36 -2.21
CA ARG A 46 19.86 -1.82 -3.15
C ARG A 46 19.69 -2.47 -4.51
N PRO A 47 18.73 -2.01 -5.34
CA PRO A 47 18.47 -2.63 -6.64
C PRO A 47 19.68 -2.46 -7.57
N ARG A 48 20.12 -3.55 -8.20
CA ARG A 48 21.22 -3.52 -9.17
C ARG A 48 20.75 -3.10 -10.56
N LEU A 49 19.53 -3.49 -10.93
CA LEU A 49 18.96 -3.22 -12.25
C LEU A 49 18.31 -1.83 -12.30
N ALA A 50 18.47 -1.13 -13.42
CA ALA A 50 17.92 0.21 -13.62
C ALA A 50 16.40 0.29 -13.39
N PRO A 51 15.57 -0.60 -13.97
CA PRO A 51 14.13 -0.57 -13.72
C PRO A 51 13.76 -0.71 -12.24
N GLY A 52 14.54 -1.49 -11.49
CA GLY A 52 14.34 -1.63 -10.04
C GLY A 52 14.72 -0.38 -9.26
N ARG A 53 15.79 0.31 -9.64
CA ARG A 53 16.20 1.60 -9.02
C ARG A 53 15.14 2.68 -9.26
N GLU A 54 14.68 2.80 -10.50
CA GLU A 54 13.66 3.77 -10.90
C GLU A 54 12.33 3.50 -10.18
N LEU A 55 11.85 2.24 -10.16
CA LEU A 55 10.61 1.89 -9.49
C LEU A 55 10.68 2.15 -7.97
N LYS A 56 11.82 1.87 -7.36
CA LYS A 56 12.03 2.18 -5.94
C LYS A 56 12.05 3.68 -5.68
N TRP A 57 12.63 4.46 -6.56
CA TRP A 57 12.59 5.93 -6.49
C TRP A 57 11.15 6.42 -6.59
N LEU A 58 10.37 5.94 -7.58
CA LEU A 58 8.94 6.24 -7.70
C LEU A 58 8.17 5.89 -6.42
N ALA A 59 8.45 4.73 -5.82
CA ALA A 59 7.81 4.34 -4.58
C ALA A 59 8.14 5.29 -3.42
N HIS A 60 9.33 5.87 -3.40
CA HIS A 60 9.69 6.90 -2.42
C HIS A 60 8.96 8.22 -2.70
N GLN A 61 8.88 8.65 -3.97
CA GLN A 61 8.13 9.86 -4.36
C GLN A 61 6.64 9.75 -4.04
N LEU A 62 6.08 8.54 -4.08
CA LEU A 62 4.69 8.29 -3.68
C LEU A 62 4.38 8.79 -2.26
N LEU A 63 5.33 8.68 -1.33
CA LEU A 63 5.19 9.16 0.05
C LEU A 63 5.16 10.70 0.17
N ALA A 64 5.70 11.39 -0.82
CA ALA A 64 5.78 12.85 -0.85
C ALA A 64 4.53 13.50 -1.48
N ALA A 65 3.69 12.72 -2.18
CA ALA A 65 2.49 13.24 -2.83
C ALA A 65 1.49 13.79 -1.78
N LYS A 66 1.11 15.07 -1.91
CA LYS A 66 0.20 15.78 -0.99
C LYS A 66 -0.95 16.45 -1.70
N THR A 67 -0.86 16.63 -3.00
CA THR A 67 -1.86 17.34 -3.82
C THR A 67 -2.33 16.46 -4.98
N PRO A 68 -3.51 16.74 -5.55
CA PRO A 68 -3.96 16.06 -6.78
C PRO A 68 -2.98 16.23 -7.95
N LYS A 69 -2.26 17.36 -8.02
CA LYS A 69 -1.20 17.58 -9.03
C LYS A 69 -0.04 16.63 -8.83
N ASP A 70 0.41 16.43 -7.59
CA ASP A 70 1.49 15.46 -7.28
C ASP A 70 1.07 14.04 -7.64
N ALA A 71 -0.17 13.67 -7.34
CA ALA A 71 -0.72 12.37 -7.67
C ALA A 71 -0.75 12.13 -9.19
N TRP A 72 -1.23 13.12 -9.95
CA TRP A 72 -1.25 13.06 -11.41
C TRP A 72 0.17 12.95 -11.98
N GLN A 73 1.11 13.78 -11.53
CA GLN A 73 2.50 13.72 -12.00
C GLN A 73 3.13 12.36 -11.71
N TRP A 74 2.92 11.85 -10.49
CA TRP A 74 3.43 10.53 -10.11
C TRP A 74 2.87 9.41 -11.00
N GLU A 75 1.58 9.48 -11.34
CA GLU A 75 0.95 8.51 -12.25
C GLU A 75 1.56 8.58 -13.65
N GLN A 76 1.82 9.78 -14.19
CA GLN A 76 2.50 9.94 -15.49
C GLN A 76 3.91 9.36 -15.45
N ASP A 77 4.68 9.64 -14.40
CA ASP A 77 6.03 9.13 -14.22
C ASP A 77 6.04 7.58 -14.12
N TYR A 78 5.06 7.01 -13.42
CA TYR A 78 4.89 5.56 -13.36
C TYR A 78 4.54 4.95 -14.73
N LEU A 79 3.62 5.54 -15.46
CA LEU A 79 3.23 5.07 -16.80
C LEU A 79 4.41 5.16 -17.79
N ALA A 80 5.19 6.24 -17.72
CA ALA A 80 6.41 6.38 -18.51
C ALA A 80 7.46 5.32 -18.17
N TRP A 81 7.64 5.01 -16.88
CA TRP A 81 8.49 3.91 -16.42
C TRP A 81 7.99 2.57 -16.96
N GLU A 82 6.70 2.29 -16.87
CA GLU A 82 6.09 1.04 -17.32
C GLU A 82 6.25 0.83 -18.83
N ALA A 83 6.04 1.89 -19.62
CA ALA A 83 6.21 1.86 -21.07
C ALA A 83 7.69 1.64 -21.44
N ARG A 84 8.62 2.36 -20.81
CA ARG A 84 10.07 2.24 -21.04
C ARG A 84 10.58 0.82 -20.80
N TRP A 85 10.12 0.16 -19.76
CA TRP A 85 10.61 -1.15 -19.35
C TRP A 85 9.70 -2.32 -19.76
N ALA A 86 8.71 -2.08 -20.63
CA ALA A 86 7.75 -3.10 -21.06
C ALA A 86 8.41 -4.34 -21.63
N GLY A 87 9.37 -4.16 -22.57
CA GLY A 87 10.12 -5.26 -23.19
C GLY A 87 10.93 -6.05 -22.17
N PHE A 88 11.68 -5.35 -21.30
CA PHE A 88 12.46 -5.97 -20.23
C PHE A 88 11.58 -6.77 -19.25
N LEU A 89 10.43 -6.26 -18.89
CA LEU A 89 9.50 -6.94 -17.99
C LEU A 89 8.75 -8.11 -18.65
N ALA A 90 8.76 -8.19 -19.98
CA ALA A 90 8.15 -9.29 -20.74
C ALA A 90 9.11 -10.47 -20.95
N GLU A 91 10.40 -10.33 -20.63
CA GLU A 91 11.39 -11.39 -20.80
C GLU A 91 11.02 -12.65 -20.03
N LYS A 92 11.17 -13.80 -20.70
CA LYS A 92 10.89 -15.13 -20.13
C LYS A 92 12.16 -15.96 -20.13
N SER A 93 12.35 -16.72 -19.06
CA SER A 93 13.37 -17.75 -18.95
C SER A 93 12.75 -19.13 -19.09
N VAL A 94 13.39 -20.02 -19.83
CA VAL A 94 13.00 -21.42 -19.96
C VAL A 94 13.70 -22.22 -18.87
N TYR A 95 12.96 -22.97 -18.09
CA TYR A 95 13.52 -23.88 -17.09
C TYR A 95 13.79 -25.27 -17.68
N ALA A 96 14.59 -26.06 -17.00
CA ALA A 96 14.91 -27.44 -17.42
C ALA A 96 13.65 -28.33 -17.59
N THR A 97 12.54 -27.95 -16.93
CA THR A 97 11.22 -28.59 -17.06
C THR A 97 10.47 -28.19 -18.33
N GLY A 98 11.00 -27.27 -19.15
CA GLY A 98 10.31 -26.70 -20.30
C GLY A 98 9.31 -25.58 -19.96
N GLU A 99 9.14 -25.25 -18.68
CA GLU A 99 8.26 -24.16 -18.26
C GLU A 99 8.86 -22.77 -18.52
N TYR A 100 8.02 -21.86 -18.99
CA TYR A 100 8.38 -20.44 -19.13
C TYR A 100 7.98 -19.65 -17.88
N LYS A 101 8.94 -18.96 -17.28
CA LYS A 101 8.69 -18.07 -16.12
C LYS A 101 9.24 -16.67 -16.40
N ASP A 102 8.63 -15.65 -15.75
CA ASP A 102 9.14 -14.29 -15.85
C ASP A 102 10.59 -14.23 -15.37
N THR A 103 11.52 -13.81 -16.23
CA THR A 103 12.93 -13.61 -15.88
C THR A 103 13.05 -12.62 -14.71
N HIS A 104 12.23 -11.59 -14.73
CA HIS A 104 12.21 -10.52 -13.75
C HIS A 104 10.97 -10.58 -12.84
N ALA A 105 10.60 -11.79 -12.38
CA ALA A 105 9.35 -12.06 -11.67
C ALA A 105 9.05 -11.10 -10.49
N LYS A 106 10.06 -10.68 -9.73
CA LYS A 106 9.87 -9.73 -8.63
C LYS A 106 9.48 -8.34 -9.14
N LEU A 107 10.11 -7.85 -10.21
CA LEU A 107 9.75 -6.55 -10.82
C LEU A 107 8.37 -6.60 -11.47
N VAL A 108 8.04 -7.70 -12.14
CA VAL A 108 6.69 -7.94 -12.69
C VAL A 108 5.63 -7.90 -11.58
N ARG A 109 5.91 -8.54 -10.44
CA ARG A 109 5.01 -8.49 -9.27
C ARG A 109 4.87 -7.07 -8.71
N ALA A 110 5.96 -6.30 -8.63
CA ALA A 110 5.94 -4.92 -8.17
C ALA A 110 5.13 -4.02 -9.11
N ARG A 111 5.33 -4.15 -10.43
CA ARG A 111 4.51 -3.48 -11.45
C ARG A 111 3.02 -3.83 -11.30
N ASN A 112 2.70 -5.11 -11.17
CA ASN A 112 1.32 -5.57 -11.08
C ASN A 112 0.64 -5.08 -9.80
N LEU A 113 1.37 -4.96 -8.69
CA LEU A 113 0.87 -4.34 -7.46
C LEU A 113 0.44 -2.89 -7.72
N VAL A 114 1.32 -2.07 -8.27
CA VAL A 114 1.02 -0.65 -8.55
C VAL A 114 -0.14 -0.51 -9.55
N ARG A 115 -0.08 -1.24 -10.66
CA ARG A 115 -1.13 -1.26 -11.69
C ARG A 115 -2.50 -1.63 -11.09
N THR A 116 -2.54 -2.61 -10.19
CA THR A 116 -3.78 -3.01 -9.52
C THR A 116 -4.32 -1.91 -8.61
N LEU A 117 -3.45 -1.26 -7.85
CA LEU A 117 -3.84 -0.19 -6.94
C LEU A 117 -4.31 1.06 -7.68
N LEU A 118 -3.67 1.43 -8.79
CA LEU A 118 -4.11 2.53 -9.66
C LEU A 118 -5.50 2.23 -10.23
N ARG A 119 -5.68 1.05 -10.85
CA ARG A 119 -6.96 0.63 -11.43
C ARG A 119 -8.09 0.58 -10.39
N GLN A 120 -7.78 0.27 -9.15
CA GLN A 120 -8.75 0.26 -8.04
C GLN A 120 -8.96 1.64 -7.40
N GLY A 121 -8.22 2.67 -7.83
CA GLY A 121 -8.29 4.01 -7.25
C GLY A 121 -7.88 4.07 -5.78
N GLN A 122 -6.95 3.19 -5.32
CA GLN A 122 -6.62 3.04 -3.90
C GLN A 122 -5.32 3.73 -3.48
N LEU A 123 -4.57 4.34 -4.41
CA LEU A 123 -3.33 5.05 -4.07
C LEU A 123 -3.58 6.49 -3.59
N PHE A 124 -4.53 7.18 -4.20
CA PHE A 124 -4.75 8.60 -3.98
C PHE A 124 -6.17 8.93 -3.52
N THR A 125 -6.86 7.97 -2.89
CA THR A 125 -8.20 8.15 -2.32
C THR A 125 -8.21 9.31 -1.31
N PHE A 126 -7.15 9.48 -0.53
CA PHE A 126 -6.99 10.53 0.48
C PHE A 126 -6.97 11.96 -0.11
N LEU A 127 -6.76 12.10 -1.41
CA LEU A 127 -6.78 13.39 -2.13
C LEU A 127 -8.13 13.70 -2.79
N SER A 128 -9.13 12.83 -2.59
CA SER A 128 -10.47 13.04 -3.17
C SER A 128 -11.14 14.29 -2.63
N PRO A 129 -11.47 15.29 -3.48
CA PRO A 129 -12.14 16.51 -3.02
C PRO A 129 -13.48 16.22 -2.35
N ALA A 130 -14.23 15.23 -2.85
CA ALA A 130 -15.51 14.84 -2.28
C ALA A 130 -15.38 14.26 -0.87
N LEU A 131 -14.31 13.47 -0.60
CA LEU A 131 -14.05 12.94 0.74
C LEU A 131 -13.55 14.03 1.69
N LEU A 132 -12.71 14.93 1.23
CA LEU A 132 -12.26 16.10 2.01
C LEU A 132 -13.45 16.94 2.43
N ALA A 133 -14.31 17.31 1.49
CA ALA A 133 -15.52 18.08 1.78
C ALA A 133 -16.47 17.35 2.76
N ALA A 134 -16.69 16.06 2.57
CA ALA A 134 -17.57 15.26 3.43
C ALA A 134 -17.00 15.05 4.84
N SER A 135 -15.66 15.06 4.99
CA SER A 135 -15.01 14.86 6.30
C SER A 135 -14.92 16.12 7.13
N GLY A 136 -15.01 17.31 6.53
CA GLY A 136 -14.74 18.60 7.17
C GLY A 136 -13.27 18.78 7.59
N LEU A 137 -12.36 17.95 7.10
CA LEU A 137 -10.93 17.98 7.43
C LEU A 137 -10.15 18.64 6.28
N GLU A 138 -9.07 19.34 6.61
CA GLU A 138 -8.15 19.90 5.61
C GLU A 138 -7.36 18.78 4.89
N THR A 139 -7.06 17.70 5.57
CA THR A 139 -6.29 16.57 5.03
C THR A 139 -6.82 15.24 5.52
N LEU A 140 -6.75 14.23 4.66
CA LEU A 140 -7.03 12.84 5.01
C LEU A 140 -5.73 12.03 5.13
N PRO A 141 -5.70 10.98 5.99
CA PRO A 141 -4.50 10.18 6.18
C PRO A 141 -4.20 9.31 4.96
N SER A 142 -2.96 9.35 4.47
CA SER A 142 -2.44 8.47 3.42
C SER A 142 -1.76 7.21 3.97
N THR A 143 -1.48 7.19 5.29
CA THR A 143 -0.79 6.08 5.97
C THR A 143 -1.44 5.78 7.32
N ASN A 144 -1.27 4.55 7.82
CA ASN A 144 -1.69 4.13 9.15
C ASN A 144 -0.54 4.15 10.19
N ASN A 145 0.60 4.76 9.85
CA ASN A 145 1.79 4.78 10.73
C ASN A 145 1.51 5.38 12.11
N ARG A 146 0.62 6.37 12.21
CA ARG A 146 0.25 6.97 13.51
C ARG A 146 -0.42 5.96 14.44
N LEU A 147 -1.20 5.03 13.89
CA LEU A 147 -1.81 3.95 14.65
C LEU A 147 -0.78 2.88 15.01
N GLU A 148 0.08 2.48 14.06
CA GLU A 148 1.05 1.40 14.25
C GLU A 148 2.20 1.81 15.19
N GLY A 149 2.78 3.00 14.99
CA GLY A 149 3.86 3.53 15.82
C GLY A 149 3.38 4.15 17.15
N GLY A 150 2.13 4.60 17.21
CA GLY A 150 1.53 5.21 18.39
C GLY A 150 0.76 4.19 19.25
N ILE A 151 -0.55 4.12 19.05
CA ILE A 151 -1.48 3.35 19.89
C ILE A 151 -1.12 1.86 19.89
N ASN A 152 -0.93 1.23 18.73
CA ASN A 152 -0.60 -0.19 18.65
C ASN A 152 0.74 -0.53 19.29
N ALA A 153 1.73 0.36 19.21
CA ALA A 153 3.02 0.16 19.88
C ALA A 153 2.86 0.19 21.41
N GLN A 154 2.05 1.11 21.93
CA GLN A 154 1.76 1.18 23.37
C GLN A 154 0.99 -0.04 23.85
N ILE A 155 -0.05 -0.47 23.13
CA ILE A 155 -0.80 -1.69 23.44
C ILE A 155 0.10 -2.92 23.41
N ARG A 156 0.94 -3.09 22.40
CA ARG A 156 1.91 -4.20 22.34
C ARG A 156 2.90 -4.18 23.49
N ARG A 157 3.38 -3.00 23.88
CA ARG A 157 4.27 -2.84 25.04
C ARG A 157 3.57 -3.24 26.33
N MET A 158 2.35 -2.77 26.55
CA MET A 158 1.52 -3.15 27.70
C MET A 158 1.30 -4.67 27.76
N TRP A 159 0.92 -5.30 26.62
CA TRP A 159 0.78 -6.76 26.54
C TRP A 159 2.09 -7.51 26.74
N GLY A 160 3.22 -6.92 26.34
CA GLY A 160 4.56 -7.46 26.58
C GLY A 160 4.91 -7.53 28.07
N TRP A 161 4.49 -6.53 28.85
CA TRP A 161 4.65 -6.52 30.31
C TRP A 161 3.72 -7.53 31.01
N HIS A 162 2.57 -7.85 30.41
CA HIS A 162 1.55 -8.76 30.98
C HIS A 162 1.42 -10.03 30.13
N ARG A 163 2.54 -10.74 29.91
CA ARG A 163 2.60 -11.93 29.03
C ARG A 163 1.62 -13.05 29.38
N GLY A 164 1.23 -13.19 30.65
CA GLY A 164 0.27 -14.18 31.15
C GLY A 164 -1.21 -13.75 31.08
N MET A 165 -1.53 -12.54 30.60
CA MET A 165 -2.89 -12.03 30.64
C MET A 165 -3.81 -12.82 29.67
N PRO A 166 -4.97 -13.35 30.15
CA PRO A 166 -5.96 -14.00 29.32
C PRO A 166 -6.50 -13.10 28.20
N PHE A 167 -6.92 -13.69 27.09
CA PHE A 167 -7.38 -12.95 25.90
C PHE A 167 -8.44 -11.89 26.21
N LEU A 168 -9.49 -12.25 26.96
CA LEU A 168 -10.56 -11.32 27.35
C LEU A 168 -10.05 -10.11 28.16
N HIS A 169 -9.06 -10.31 29.03
CA HIS A 169 -8.45 -9.23 29.79
C HIS A 169 -7.61 -8.33 28.89
N ARG A 170 -6.93 -8.89 27.88
CA ARG A 170 -6.20 -8.10 26.86
C ARG A 170 -7.13 -7.20 26.07
N VAL A 171 -8.30 -7.72 25.68
CA VAL A 171 -9.33 -6.93 24.98
C VAL A 171 -9.80 -5.78 25.88
N LYS A 172 -10.20 -6.07 27.13
CA LYS A 172 -10.65 -5.04 28.08
C LYS A 172 -9.59 -3.98 28.40
N ALA A 173 -8.31 -4.34 28.43
CA ALA A 173 -7.22 -3.41 28.71
C ALA A 173 -6.85 -2.53 27.51
N ALA A 174 -7.33 -2.85 26.30
CA ALA A 174 -7.09 -2.07 25.08
C ALA A 174 -8.23 -1.06 24.80
N TYR A 175 -9.35 -1.16 25.50
CA TYR A 175 -10.48 -0.24 25.47
C TYR A 175 -10.50 0.68 26.70
#